data_5946eaaa815e0731e7d4b9293ace6aee
#
_entry.id   5946eaaa815e0731e7d4b9293ace6aee
#
_cell.length_a   1.000
_cell.length_b   1.000
_cell.length_c   1.000
_cell.angle_alpha   90.00
_cell.angle_beta   90.00
_cell.angle_gamma   90.00
#
_symmetry.space_group_name_H-M   'P 1'
#
loop_
_entity.id
_entity.type
_entity.pdbx_description
1 polymer ?
#
loop_
_entity_poly.entity_id
_entity_poly.type
_entity_poly.pdbx_seq_one_letter_code
_entity_poly.pdbx_strand_id
1 'polypeptide(L)'
;NPRAVFAALLELFRHRAEVERVISDKAYIAPSAKIGKDVAIMPFAYIDEGAEIGDGTVIYPHVYVGRNVKVGSNCLFYPSSTIREGCVLGNKVVLQSGAVIGGDGFGYITDKKTGKHSFVLQAGNVVLEDEVEIGSNSCIDRATAGSTVVGAGTKIDNLVHLGHNDVLGKNCLVVAHVGISGSVTAGGNMGFVGEG
;
A
#
# COMPACT_ATOMS: atom_id res chain seq x y z
N ASN A 1 6.58 -30.75 2.89
CA ASN A 1 7.47 -29.64 3.20
C ASN A 1 7.35 -29.32 4.70
N PRO A 2 8.42 -29.55 5.53
CA PRO A 2 8.38 -29.32 6.98
C PRO A 2 7.98 -27.90 7.36
N ARG A 3 8.43 -26.90 6.60
CA ARG A 3 8.08 -25.48 6.83
C ARG A 3 6.59 -25.22 6.65
N ALA A 4 5.95 -25.84 5.66
CA ALA A 4 4.51 -25.70 5.44
C ALA A 4 3.69 -26.32 6.57
N VAL A 5 4.13 -27.50 7.08
CA VAL A 5 3.49 -28.15 8.25
C VAL A 5 3.65 -27.30 9.49
N PHE A 6 4.85 -26.75 9.74
CA PHE A 6 5.10 -25.88 10.87
C PHE A 6 4.25 -24.59 10.80
N ALA A 7 4.15 -23.95 9.63
CA ALA A 7 3.30 -22.79 9.44
C ALA A 7 1.81 -23.11 9.73
N ALA A 8 1.31 -24.26 9.25
CA ALA A 8 -0.06 -24.68 9.53
C ALA A 8 -0.30 -24.95 11.03
N LEU A 9 0.69 -25.51 11.75
CA LEU A 9 0.60 -25.68 13.20
C LEU A 9 0.57 -24.33 13.93
N LEU A 10 1.38 -23.35 13.52
CA LEU A 10 1.38 -22.02 14.13
C LEU A 10 0.03 -21.29 13.97
N GLU A 11 -0.68 -21.50 12.85
CA GLU A 11 -2.03 -20.95 12.67
C GLU A 11 -3.03 -21.44 13.72
N LEU A 12 -2.89 -22.67 14.24
CA LEU A 12 -3.74 -23.21 15.30
C LEU A 12 -3.54 -22.47 16.65
N PHE A 13 -2.36 -21.87 16.84
CA PHE A 13 -2.02 -21.13 18.06
C PHE A 13 -2.14 -19.60 17.88
N ARG A 14 -2.54 -19.16 16.69
CA ARG A 14 -2.66 -17.73 16.40
C ARG A 14 -3.90 -17.17 17.09
N HIS A 15 -3.73 -16.58 18.25
CA HIS A 15 -4.75 -15.74 18.86
C HIS A 15 -4.85 -14.42 18.08
N ARG A 16 -5.66 -14.37 17.05
CA ARG A 16 -6.10 -13.08 16.49
C ARG A 16 -7.10 -12.50 17.48
N ALA A 17 -6.77 -11.36 18.08
CA ALA A 17 -7.79 -10.58 18.74
C ALA A 17 -8.90 -10.31 17.69
N GLU A 18 -10.12 -10.72 17.99
CA GLU A 18 -11.28 -10.39 17.16
C GLU A 18 -11.39 -8.87 17.11
N VAL A 19 -11.28 -8.30 15.93
CA VAL A 19 -11.48 -6.87 15.73
C VAL A 19 -12.99 -6.65 15.65
N GLU A 20 -13.52 -5.91 16.60
CA GLU A 20 -14.92 -5.51 16.59
C GLU A 20 -15.21 -4.69 15.33
N ARG A 21 -16.27 -5.06 14.60
CA ARG A 21 -16.64 -4.43 13.32
C ARG A 21 -17.46 -3.16 13.56
N VAL A 22 -16.80 -2.14 14.07
CA VAL A 22 -17.41 -0.85 14.45
C VAL A 22 -16.66 0.29 13.77
N ILE A 23 -17.40 1.33 13.45
CA ILE A 23 -16.84 2.60 13.00
C ILE A 23 -16.77 3.52 14.23
N SER A 24 -15.56 3.95 14.59
CA SER A 24 -15.34 4.86 15.71
C SER A 24 -15.91 6.25 15.44
N ASP A 25 -16.56 6.83 16.42
CA ASP A 25 -17.01 8.23 16.42
C ASP A 25 -15.87 9.25 16.40
N LYS A 26 -14.63 8.80 16.70
CA LYS A 26 -13.40 9.60 16.63
C LYS A 26 -12.68 9.47 15.28
N ALA A 27 -13.19 8.69 14.33
CA ALA A 27 -12.69 8.66 12.97
C ALA A 27 -13.35 9.78 12.15
N TYR A 28 -12.60 10.37 11.23
CA TYR A 28 -13.19 11.26 10.24
C TYR A 28 -13.51 10.48 8.98
N ILE A 29 -14.73 10.59 8.52
CA ILE A 29 -15.19 9.99 7.25
C ILE A 29 -15.91 11.08 6.47
N ALA A 30 -15.39 11.42 5.31
CA ALA A 30 -16.01 12.42 4.44
C ALA A 30 -17.41 11.97 4.01
N PRO A 31 -18.41 12.89 3.95
CA PRO A 31 -19.79 12.53 3.60
C PRO A 31 -19.95 11.85 2.25
N SER A 32 -19.02 12.06 1.31
CA SER A 32 -19.02 11.44 -0.01
C SER A 32 -18.30 10.09 -0.07
N ALA A 33 -17.65 9.67 1.02
CA ALA A 33 -16.99 8.37 1.09
C ALA A 33 -18.03 7.23 1.16
N LYS A 34 -17.72 6.11 0.52
CA LYS A 34 -18.56 4.91 0.52
C LYS A 34 -17.89 3.83 1.36
N ILE A 35 -18.56 3.38 2.40
CA ILE A 35 -18.08 2.35 3.30
C ILE A 35 -18.91 1.08 3.11
N GLY A 36 -18.24 -0.03 2.85
CA GLY A 36 -18.84 -1.34 2.68
C GLY A 36 -19.40 -1.93 3.98
N LYS A 37 -19.84 -3.17 3.92
CA LYS A 37 -20.37 -3.92 5.08
C LYS A 37 -19.24 -4.48 5.93
N ASP A 38 -19.51 -4.64 7.22
CA ASP A 38 -18.59 -5.26 8.18
C ASP A 38 -17.18 -4.62 8.20
N VAL A 39 -17.10 -3.32 7.94
CA VAL A 39 -15.86 -2.55 8.01
C VAL A 39 -15.62 -2.11 9.45
N ALA A 40 -14.36 -2.23 9.90
CA ALA A 40 -13.91 -1.63 11.16
C ALA A 40 -13.05 -0.39 10.85
N ILE A 41 -13.40 0.75 11.44
CA ILE A 41 -12.59 1.99 11.32
C ILE A 41 -12.31 2.48 12.75
N MET A 42 -11.04 2.45 13.11
CA MET A 42 -10.61 2.78 14.47
C MET A 42 -10.40 4.28 14.69
N PRO A 43 -10.25 4.72 15.95
CA PRO A 43 -10.10 6.14 16.27
C PRO A 43 -8.99 6.83 15.48
N PHE A 44 -9.24 8.09 15.08
CA PHE A 44 -8.30 8.96 14.39
C PHE A 44 -7.89 8.50 12.98
N ALA A 45 -8.53 7.50 12.42
CA ALA A 45 -8.44 7.23 10.98
C ALA A 45 -9.12 8.37 10.19
N TYR A 46 -8.59 8.70 9.03
CA TYR A 46 -9.11 9.75 8.16
C TYR A 46 -9.43 9.16 6.79
N ILE A 47 -10.70 9.20 6.40
CA ILE A 47 -11.20 8.74 5.10
C ILE A 47 -11.71 9.95 4.32
N ASP A 48 -11.03 10.29 3.24
CA ASP A 48 -11.26 11.50 2.46
C ASP A 48 -12.40 11.36 1.44
N GLU A 49 -12.72 12.46 0.78
CA GLU A 49 -13.82 12.58 -0.18
C GLU A 49 -13.72 11.57 -1.33
N GLY A 50 -14.85 10.96 -1.67
CA GLY A 50 -14.96 10.02 -2.78
C GLY A 50 -14.20 8.71 -2.59
N ALA A 51 -13.58 8.47 -1.42
CA ALA A 51 -12.96 7.18 -1.12
C ALA A 51 -14.01 6.06 -1.04
N GLU A 52 -13.65 4.88 -1.54
CA GLU A 52 -14.49 3.69 -1.53
C GLU A 52 -13.77 2.57 -0.77
N ILE A 53 -14.37 2.05 0.29
CA ILE A 53 -13.81 0.99 1.14
C ILE A 53 -14.68 -0.25 1.00
N GLY A 54 -14.08 -1.36 0.52
CA GLY A 54 -14.76 -2.64 0.34
C GLY A 54 -15.08 -3.36 1.64
N ASP A 55 -15.99 -4.33 1.54
CA ASP A 55 -16.53 -5.09 2.67
C ASP A 55 -15.44 -5.79 3.48
N GLY A 56 -15.65 -5.91 4.79
CA GLY A 56 -14.77 -6.65 5.69
C GLY A 56 -13.39 -6.02 5.94
N THR A 57 -13.12 -4.83 5.44
CA THR A 57 -11.83 -4.15 5.60
C THR A 57 -11.66 -3.62 7.03
N VAL A 58 -10.43 -3.69 7.55
CA VAL A 58 -10.06 -3.20 8.88
C VAL A 58 -9.05 -2.05 8.74
N ILE A 59 -9.39 -0.91 9.31
CA ILE A 59 -8.60 0.31 9.27
C ILE A 59 -8.23 0.69 10.71
N TYR A 60 -6.96 0.55 11.03
CA TYR A 60 -6.40 0.83 12.35
C TYR A 60 -6.24 2.34 12.61
N PRO A 61 -5.90 2.75 13.86
CA PRO A 61 -5.78 4.17 14.19
C PRO A 61 -4.76 4.92 13.32
N HIS A 62 -5.04 6.19 13.06
CA HIS A 62 -4.17 7.10 12.31
C HIS A 62 -3.88 6.69 10.86
N VAL A 63 -4.64 5.79 10.28
CA VAL A 63 -4.57 5.49 8.85
C VAL A 63 -5.17 6.65 8.06
N TYR A 64 -4.47 7.09 7.02
CA TYR A 64 -5.00 8.08 6.07
C TYR A 64 -5.36 7.41 4.76
N VAL A 65 -6.60 7.57 4.33
CA VAL A 65 -7.11 7.17 3.00
C VAL A 65 -7.51 8.42 2.23
N GLY A 66 -6.75 8.74 1.21
CA GLY A 66 -6.90 9.96 0.43
C GLY A 66 -8.10 9.97 -0.51
N ARG A 67 -8.31 11.14 -1.11
CA ARG A 67 -9.42 11.42 -2.03
C ARG A 67 -9.47 10.42 -3.20
N ASN A 68 -10.68 9.93 -3.51
CA ASN A 68 -10.95 9.01 -4.63
C ASN A 68 -10.12 7.71 -4.61
N VAL A 69 -9.58 7.32 -3.46
CA VAL A 69 -8.94 6.01 -3.29
C VAL A 69 -10.00 4.92 -3.40
N LYS A 70 -9.66 3.82 -4.08
CA LYS A 70 -10.51 2.63 -4.14
C LYS A 70 -9.82 1.47 -3.44
N VAL A 71 -10.51 0.88 -2.48
CA VAL A 71 -10.04 -0.26 -1.69
C VAL A 71 -11.00 -1.42 -1.88
N GLY A 72 -10.46 -2.58 -2.25
CA GLY A 72 -11.20 -3.82 -2.32
C GLY A 72 -11.61 -4.37 -0.95
N SER A 73 -12.11 -5.59 -0.91
CA SER A 73 -12.65 -6.23 0.28
C SER A 73 -11.58 -6.93 1.11
N ASN A 74 -11.84 -7.06 2.42
CA ASN A 74 -11.02 -7.81 3.38
C ASN A 74 -9.56 -7.31 3.49
N CYS A 75 -9.34 -6.02 3.27
CA CYS A 75 -8.04 -5.40 3.45
C CYS A 75 -7.74 -5.14 4.93
N LEU A 76 -6.45 -4.98 5.24
CA LEU A 76 -5.98 -4.77 6.60
C LEU A 76 -4.92 -3.67 6.61
N PHE A 77 -5.24 -2.50 7.16
CA PHE A 77 -4.35 -1.35 7.21
C PHE A 77 -3.93 -1.07 8.64
N TYR A 78 -2.68 -1.36 8.95
CA TYR A 78 -2.09 -1.16 10.28
C TYR A 78 -1.82 0.33 10.57
N PRO A 79 -1.62 0.70 11.84
CA PRO A 79 -1.57 2.10 12.27
C PRO A 79 -0.60 2.96 11.46
N SER A 80 -1.02 4.19 11.17
CA SER A 80 -0.22 5.21 10.48
C SER A 80 0.18 4.86 9.05
N SER A 81 -0.42 3.85 8.42
CA SER A 81 -0.26 3.67 6.98
C SER A 81 -1.00 4.77 6.22
N THR A 82 -0.46 5.16 5.07
CA THR A 82 -0.95 6.28 4.26
C THR A 82 -1.20 5.82 2.83
N ILE A 83 -2.39 6.11 2.32
CA ILE A 83 -2.75 5.87 0.93
C ILE A 83 -3.13 7.21 0.31
N ARG A 84 -2.26 7.71 -0.59
CA ARG A 84 -2.47 8.99 -1.26
C ARG A 84 -3.60 8.89 -2.29
N GLU A 85 -4.09 10.06 -2.68
CA GLU A 85 -5.24 10.24 -3.57
C GLU A 85 -5.14 9.45 -4.88
N GLY A 86 -6.28 8.90 -5.32
CA GLY A 86 -6.45 8.21 -6.60
C GLY A 86 -5.81 6.82 -6.69
N CYS A 87 -5.19 6.30 -5.64
CA CYS A 87 -4.65 4.96 -5.62
C CYS A 87 -5.75 3.90 -5.62
N VAL A 88 -5.44 2.72 -6.17
CA VAL A 88 -6.37 1.59 -6.27
C VAL A 88 -5.74 0.37 -5.61
N LEU A 89 -6.44 -0.21 -4.64
CA LEU A 89 -6.03 -1.41 -3.94
C LEU A 89 -7.05 -2.51 -4.17
N GLY A 90 -6.58 -3.69 -4.55
CA GLY A 90 -7.39 -4.89 -4.72
C GLY A 90 -7.89 -5.47 -3.41
N ASN A 91 -8.31 -6.72 -3.45
CA ASN A 91 -8.83 -7.43 -2.29
C ASN A 91 -7.70 -8.01 -1.42
N LYS A 92 -7.95 -8.12 -0.11
CA LYS A 92 -7.03 -8.73 0.86
C LYS A 92 -5.63 -8.10 0.88
N VAL A 93 -5.53 -6.82 0.54
CA VAL A 93 -4.28 -6.07 0.64
C VAL A 93 -3.95 -5.80 2.11
N VAL A 94 -2.70 -6.01 2.48
CA VAL A 94 -2.20 -5.71 3.83
C VAL A 94 -1.15 -4.61 3.76
N LEU A 95 -1.37 -3.53 4.51
CA LEU A 95 -0.38 -2.48 4.71
C LEU A 95 0.09 -2.51 6.16
N GLN A 96 1.37 -2.72 6.38
CA GLN A 96 1.99 -2.64 7.71
C GLN A 96 2.15 -1.18 8.16
N SER A 97 2.44 -1.00 9.45
CA SER A 97 2.52 0.34 10.05
C SER A 97 3.52 1.24 9.32
N GLY A 98 3.10 2.46 9.04
CA GLY A 98 3.92 3.47 8.38
C GLY A 98 4.16 3.26 6.89
N ALA A 99 3.55 2.24 6.25
CA ALA A 99 3.62 2.07 4.80
C ALA A 99 2.99 3.26 4.08
N VAL A 100 3.63 3.76 3.01
CA VAL A 100 3.15 4.91 2.23
C VAL A 100 2.93 4.49 0.78
N ILE A 101 1.68 4.62 0.33
CA ILE A 101 1.27 4.27 -1.03
C ILE A 101 0.89 5.55 -1.79
N GLY A 102 1.56 5.80 -2.91
CA GLY A 102 1.26 6.92 -3.79
C GLY A 102 1.98 8.22 -3.41
N GLY A 103 3.11 8.16 -2.70
CA GLY A 103 4.00 9.29 -2.53
C GLY A 103 4.46 9.85 -3.90
N ASP A 104 4.90 11.12 -3.94
CA ASP A 104 5.40 11.69 -5.19
C ASP A 104 6.75 11.06 -5.55
N GLY A 105 6.88 10.61 -6.81
CA GLY A 105 8.14 10.10 -7.33
C GLY A 105 9.23 11.18 -7.38
N PHE A 106 10.49 10.75 -7.34
CA PHE A 106 11.65 11.63 -7.38
C PHE A 106 11.92 12.10 -8.81
N GLY A 107 11.14 13.09 -9.27
CA GLY A 107 11.21 13.66 -10.62
C GLY A 107 11.65 15.14 -10.59
N TYR A 108 12.86 15.44 -11.11
CA TYR A 108 13.37 16.81 -11.20
C TYR A 108 14.06 17.07 -12.52
N ILE A 109 13.87 18.29 -13.04
CA ILE A 109 14.63 18.84 -14.17
C ILE A 109 15.64 19.84 -13.62
N THR A 110 16.92 19.67 -14.02
CA THR A 110 17.99 20.58 -13.62
C THR A 110 18.28 21.58 -14.73
N ASP A 111 18.14 22.86 -14.46
CA ASP A 111 18.61 23.92 -15.34
C ASP A 111 20.15 23.88 -15.39
N LYS A 112 20.70 23.60 -16.55
CA LYS A 112 22.16 23.45 -16.75
C LYS A 112 22.94 24.74 -16.52
N LYS A 113 22.30 25.92 -16.63
CA LYS A 113 22.97 27.23 -16.46
C LYS A 113 23.03 27.65 -15.00
N THR A 114 21.96 27.39 -14.26
CA THR A 114 21.81 27.86 -12.88
C THR A 114 22.03 26.78 -11.84
N GLY A 115 21.99 25.48 -12.23
CA GLY A 115 21.99 24.34 -11.34
C GLY A 115 20.68 24.13 -10.59
N LYS A 116 19.67 24.95 -10.84
CA LYS A 116 18.38 24.90 -10.12
C LYS A 116 17.57 23.67 -10.54
N HIS A 117 16.99 23.00 -9.53
CA HIS A 117 16.08 21.88 -9.73
C HIS A 117 14.64 22.35 -9.73
N SER A 118 13.84 21.88 -10.68
CA SER A 118 12.39 22.10 -10.76
C SER A 118 11.68 20.77 -10.71
N PHE A 119 10.68 20.64 -9.84
CA PHE A 119 9.91 19.41 -9.67
C PHE A 119 9.06 19.11 -10.91
N VAL A 120 9.02 17.85 -11.30
CA VAL A 120 8.13 17.33 -12.35
C VAL A 120 6.91 16.72 -11.66
N LEU A 121 5.73 17.28 -11.94
CA LEU A 121 4.47 16.83 -11.36
C LEU A 121 4.27 15.32 -11.59
N GLN A 122 3.94 14.62 -10.52
CA GLN A 122 3.61 13.19 -10.55
C GLN A 122 2.08 13.06 -10.56
N ALA A 123 1.50 12.94 -11.75
CA ALA A 123 0.05 12.98 -11.98
C ALA A 123 -0.61 11.60 -12.02
N GLY A 124 0.18 10.54 -11.97
CA GLY A 124 -0.31 9.16 -11.96
C GLY A 124 -0.71 8.68 -10.57
N ASN A 125 -0.89 7.37 -10.43
CA ASN A 125 -1.27 6.73 -9.18
C ASN A 125 -0.47 5.44 -8.92
N VAL A 126 -0.86 4.71 -7.88
CA VAL A 126 -0.42 3.34 -7.58
C VAL A 126 -1.60 2.39 -7.69
N VAL A 127 -1.35 1.21 -8.26
CA VAL A 127 -2.26 0.06 -8.26
C VAL A 127 -1.60 -1.10 -7.52
N LEU A 128 -2.18 -1.51 -6.41
CA LEU A 128 -1.84 -2.76 -5.74
C LEU A 128 -2.90 -3.80 -6.11
N GLU A 129 -2.53 -4.90 -6.74
CA GLU A 129 -3.47 -5.97 -7.05
C GLU A 129 -3.83 -6.79 -5.81
N ASP A 130 -4.66 -7.84 -5.98
CA ASP A 130 -5.15 -8.67 -4.88
C ASP A 130 -4.01 -9.35 -4.10
N GLU A 131 -4.22 -9.48 -2.79
CA GLU A 131 -3.33 -10.21 -1.88
C GLU A 131 -1.88 -9.65 -1.79
N VAL A 132 -1.68 -8.40 -2.19
CA VAL A 132 -0.40 -7.70 -2.01
C VAL A 132 -0.20 -7.37 -0.52
N GLU A 133 1.03 -7.57 -0.02
CA GLU A 133 1.40 -7.15 1.32
C GLU A 133 2.60 -6.20 1.27
N ILE A 134 2.48 -5.07 1.97
CA ILE A 134 3.51 -4.03 2.05
C ILE A 134 4.00 -3.92 3.48
N GLY A 135 5.29 -4.12 3.68
CA GLY A 135 5.98 -4.07 4.97
C GLY A 135 6.05 -2.67 5.57
N SER A 136 6.45 -2.62 6.84
CA SER A 136 6.49 -1.39 7.62
C SER A 136 7.46 -0.36 7.01
N ASN A 137 7.01 0.90 6.95
CA ASN A 137 7.77 2.04 6.42
C ASN A 137 8.28 1.84 4.97
N SER A 138 7.68 0.95 4.21
CA SER A 138 7.94 0.82 2.77
C SER A 138 7.16 1.86 2.00
N CYS A 139 7.78 2.42 0.95
CA CYS A 139 7.22 3.49 0.14
C CYS A 139 7.06 3.03 -1.31
N ILE A 140 5.86 3.19 -1.85
CA ILE A 140 5.54 2.93 -3.26
C ILE A 140 5.14 4.25 -3.91
N ASP A 141 6.01 4.79 -4.75
CA ASP A 141 5.78 6.07 -5.40
C ASP A 141 4.75 5.97 -6.51
N ARG A 142 3.97 7.04 -6.68
CA ARG A 142 3.05 7.15 -7.82
C ARG A 142 3.79 7.34 -9.13
N ALA A 143 3.20 6.91 -10.19
CA ALA A 143 3.71 7.16 -11.54
C ALA A 143 3.70 8.66 -11.89
N THR A 144 4.63 9.10 -12.72
CA THR A 144 4.58 10.42 -13.35
C THR A 144 3.32 10.55 -14.20
N ALA A 145 2.98 9.50 -14.99
CA ALA A 145 1.75 9.34 -15.74
C ALA A 145 1.41 7.85 -15.79
N GLY A 146 0.13 7.49 -15.77
CA GLY A 146 -0.32 6.12 -15.66
C GLY A 146 -0.24 5.60 -14.23
N SER A 147 0.28 4.39 -14.03
CA SER A 147 0.31 3.73 -12.71
C SER A 147 1.64 3.06 -12.42
N THR A 148 2.09 3.14 -11.19
CA THR A 148 3.02 2.18 -10.59
C THR A 148 2.21 0.97 -10.18
N VAL A 149 2.62 -0.24 -10.55
CA VAL A 149 1.80 -1.46 -10.38
C VAL A 149 2.54 -2.52 -9.58
N VAL A 150 1.88 -3.08 -8.58
CA VAL A 150 2.35 -4.25 -7.84
C VAL A 150 1.38 -5.40 -8.07
N GLY A 151 1.85 -6.44 -8.75
CA GLY A 151 1.06 -7.61 -9.17
C GLY A 151 0.60 -8.47 -8.00
N ALA A 152 -0.52 -9.16 -8.21
CA ALA A 152 -1.21 -9.95 -7.20
C ALA A 152 -0.30 -10.96 -6.48
N GLY A 153 -0.52 -11.11 -5.17
CA GLY A 153 0.23 -12.04 -4.32
C GLY A 153 1.67 -11.61 -3.99
N THR A 154 2.14 -10.48 -4.52
CA THR A 154 3.49 -9.97 -4.23
C THR A 154 3.60 -9.55 -2.76
N LYS A 155 4.75 -9.89 -2.15
CA LYS A 155 5.08 -9.56 -0.76
C LYS A 155 6.30 -8.67 -0.73
N ILE A 156 6.16 -7.51 -0.11
CA ILE A 156 7.21 -6.50 0.03
C ILE A 156 7.50 -6.36 1.52
N ASP A 157 8.76 -6.55 1.89
CA ASP A 157 9.23 -6.46 3.27
C ASP A 157 9.37 -5.00 3.73
N ASN A 158 9.91 -4.79 4.89
CA ASN A 158 10.06 -3.49 5.53
C ASN A 158 11.13 -2.63 4.86
N LEU A 159 10.98 -1.31 4.91
CA LEU A 159 11.98 -0.34 4.44
C LEU A 159 12.36 -0.51 2.97
N VAL A 160 11.41 -0.93 2.15
CA VAL A 160 11.58 -1.04 0.68
C VAL A 160 11.11 0.24 0.01
N HIS A 161 11.80 0.63 -1.06
CA HIS A 161 11.39 1.72 -1.93
C HIS A 161 11.14 1.22 -3.35
N LEU A 162 9.93 1.46 -3.87
CA LEU A 162 9.61 1.32 -5.30
C LEU A 162 9.42 2.71 -5.90
N GLY A 163 10.20 2.99 -6.95
CA GLY A 163 10.15 4.25 -7.66
C GLY A 163 8.91 4.40 -8.56
N HIS A 164 8.76 5.61 -9.11
CA HIS A 164 7.66 5.93 -10.00
C HIS A 164 7.64 5.06 -11.28
N ASN A 165 6.46 4.68 -11.75
CA ASN A 165 6.27 3.89 -12.97
C ASN A 165 6.88 2.47 -12.93
N ASP A 166 7.17 1.93 -11.74
CA ASP A 166 7.58 0.54 -11.60
C ASP A 166 6.40 -0.40 -11.85
N VAL A 167 6.69 -1.53 -12.50
CA VAL A 167 5.72 -2.62 -12.70
C VAL A 167 6.33 -3.91 -12.20
N LEU A 168 5.85 -4.40 -11.07
CA LEU A 168 6.19 -5.73 -10.55
C LEU A 168 5.09 -6.72 -10.94
N GLY A 169 5.49 -7.87 -11.49
CA GLY A 169 4.58 -8.97 -11.79
C GLY A 169 4.03 -9.65 -10.53
N LYS A 170 3.25 -10.71 -10.72
CA LYS A 170 2.60 -11.46 -9.63
C LYS A 170 3.58 -12.30 -8.82
N ASN A 171 3.26 -12.50 -7.54
CA ASN A 171 3.99 -13.41 -6.63
C ASN A 171 5.49 -13.10 -6.50
N CYS A 172 5.87 -11.84 -6.58
CA CYS A 172 7.24 -11.42 -6.29
C CYS A 172 7.49 -11.38 -4.78
N LEU A 173 8.74 -11.57 -4.39
CA LEU A 173 9.23 -11.38 -3.03
C LEU A 173 10.31 -10.30 -3.05
N VAL A 174 10.08 -9.20 -2.32
CA VAL A 174 11.03 -8.09 -2.21
C VAL A 174 11.45 -8.01 -0.75
N VAL A 175 12.72 -8.34 -0.47
CA VAL A 175 13.24 -8.34 0.91
C VAL A 175 13.56 -6.93 1.40
N ALA A 176 13.77 -6.79 2.70
CA ALA A 176 14.03 -5.51 3.34
C ALA A 176 15.20 -4.75 2.70
N HIS A 177 15.11 -3.41 2.75
CA HIS A 177 16.11 -2.47 2.22
C HIS A 177 16.37 -2.52 0.71
N VAL A 178 15.53 -3.22 -0.08
CA VAL A 178 15.59 -3.13 -1.54
C VAL A 178 15.09 -1.77 -2.00
N GLY A 179 15.86 -1.11 -2.86
CA GLY A 179 15.45 0.08 -3.60
C GLY A 179 15.35 -0.27 -5.09
N ILE A 180 14.19 -0.01 -5.69
CA ILE A 180 13.98 -0.13 -7.14
C ILE A 180 13.81 1.28 -7.69
N SER A 181 14.67 1.65 -8.63
CA SER A 181 14.60 2.96 -9.29
C SER A 181 13.42 3.01 -10.26
N GLY A 182 12.89 4.20 -10.50
CA GLY A 182 11.69 4.35 -11.34
C GLY A 182 11.79 3.77 -12.77
N SER A 183 10.64 3.36 -13.29
CA SER A 183 10.43 2.81 -14.64
C SER A 183 11.03 1.41 -14.85
N VAL A 184 11.17 0.63 -13.82
CA VAL A 184 11.57 -0.78 -13.89
C VAL A 184 10.35 -1.66 -14.13
N THR A 185 10.50 -2.63 -15.04
CA THR A 185 9.48 -3.67 -15.25
C THR A 185 10.09 -5.04 -14.94
N ALA A 186 9.48 -5.74 -13.99
CA ALA A 186 9.87 -7.08 -13.58
C ALA A 186 8.74 -8.08 -13.80
N GLY A 187 9.08 -9.27 -14.29
CA GLY A 187 8.13 -10.38 -14.45
C GLY A 187 7.61 -10.90 -13.11
N GLY A 188 6.70 -11.88 -13.16
CA GLY A 188 6.19 -12.54 -11.96
C GLY A 188 7.17 -13.59 -11.39
N ASN A 189 6.90 -14.01 -10.13
CA ASN A 189 7.64 -15.02 -9.39
C ASN A 189 9.13 -14.69 -9.20
N MET A 190 9.47 -13.42 -9.10
CA MET A 190 10.84 -12.94 -8.89
C MET A 190 11.15 -12.67 -7.43
N GLY A 191 12.39 -12.92 -7.03
CA GLY A 191 12.94 -12.51 -5.75
C GLY A 191 13.90 -11.35 -5.93
N PHE A 192 13.70 -10.27 -5.17
CA PHE A 192 14.61 -9.14 -5.10
C PHE A 192 15.33 -9.19 -3.76
N VAL A 193 16.65 -9.24 -3.78
CA VAL A 193 17.47 -9.34 -2.58
C VAL A 193 18.22 -8.03 -2.42
N GLY A 194 18.09 -7.40 -1.24
CA GLY A 194 18.89 -6.25 -0.86
C GLY A 194 20.33 -6.66 -0.57
N GLU A 195 21.26 -5.73 -0.67
CA GLU A 195 22.60 -5.94 -0.13
C GLU A 195 22.52 -6.04 1.40
N GLY A 196 23.03 -7.17 1.92
CA GLY A 196 23.17 -7.40 3.36
C GLY A 196 24.55 -6.94 3.86
#